data_eed329d79d0c7dda2c79e4b294e723e3
#
_entry.id   eed329d79d0c7dda2c79e4b294e723e3
#
_cell.length_a   1.000
_cell.length_b   1.000
_cell.length_c   1.000
_cell.angle_alpha   90.00
_cell.angle_beta   90.00
_cell.angle_gamma   90.00
#
_symmetry.space_group_name_H-M   'P 1'
#
loop_
_entity.id
_entity.type
_entity.pdbx_description
1 polymer ?
#
loop_
_entity_poly.entity_id
_entity_poly.type
_entity_poly.pdbx_seq_one_letter_code
_entity_poly.pdbx_strand_id
1 'polypeptide(L)'
;AAVIPVHIGHIKSTGVPFWGMSRDACALIEKARAEGVPVTADQYPYISSGPDGNTQLFKWQPYLRESIPFGDEDRSAKVRELKDRIRARMDEDATFASQVEKDVYHEILARGGADRMFISEYDERPAYIGKTLAELAELRDESLYATARYLQLDHDARIRSYSMSEEDIHYYLTRDYITVATDGFGLPGRHPRSYGTYPRVMRKYVLDEEVITLPFFIRKSTSLPAAIMGWDDRGWIKKDYRAD
;
A
#
# COMPACT_ATOMS: atom_id res chain seq x y z
N ALA A 1 31.79 9.40 13.15
CA ALA A 1 30.58 9.94 12.50
C ALA A 1 29.38 9.60 13.37
N ALA A 2 28.41 10.52 13.51
CA ALA A 2 27.19 10.25 14.24
C ALA A 2 26.36 9.21 13.46
N VAL A 3 25.89 8.16 14.15
CA VAL A 3 25.01 7.16 13.56
C VAL A 3 23.58 7.64 13.77
N ILE A 4 22.86 7.89 12.69
CA ILE A 4 21.47 8.36 12.74
C ILE A 4 20.56 7.13 12.72
N PRO A 5 19.63 6.99 13.69
CA PRO A 5 18.59 5.95 13.62
C PRO A 5 17.70 6.11 12.39
N VAL A 6 17.34 4.99 11.78
CA VAL A 6 16.49 4.95 10.58
C VAL A 6 15.23 4.15 10.87
N HIS A 7 14.06 4.68 10.52
CA HIS A 7 12.81 3.95 10.56
C HIS A 7 12.20 3.86 9.16
N ILE A 8 11.92 2.63 8.71
CA ILE A 8 11.32 2.36 7.41
C ILE A 8 9.81 2.22 7.61
N GLY A 9 9.05 3.24 7.21
CA GLY A 9 7.59 3.22 7.31
C GLY A 9 6.96 2.23 6.33
N HIS A 10 5.92 1.51 6.79
CA HIS A 10 5.06 0.60 6.02
C HIS A 10 5.80 -0.36 5.08
N ILE A 11 6.84 -1.06 5.58
CA ILE A 11 7.65 -1.99 4.77
C ILE A 11 6.78 -3.04 4.09
N LYS A 12 7.01 -3.28 2.81
CA LYS A 12 6.28 -4.28 2.02
C LYS A 12 7.00 -4.66 0.73
N SER A 13 6.77 -5.88 0.26
CA SER A 13 7.11 -6.33 -1.09
C SER A 13 5.86 -6.19 -1.97
N THR A 14 5.83 -5.17 -2.84
CA THR A 14 4.64 -4.82 -3.62
C THR A 14 4.83 -5.18 -5.08
N GLY A 15 3.93 -6.00 -5.61
CA GLY A 15 3.94 -6.48 -6.99
C GLY A 15 4.51 -7.88 -7.12
N VAL A 16 3.94 -8.66 -8.05
CA VAL A 16 4.31 -10.06 -8.29
C VAL A 16 5.81 -10.27 -8.50
N PRO A 17 6.53 -9.41 -9.24
CA PRO A 17 7.97 -9.56 -9.44
C PRO A 17 8.80 -9.47 -8.15
N PHE A 18 8.21 -8.94 -7.06
CA PHE A 18 8.88 -8.69 -5.79
C PHE A 18 8.38 -9.58 -4.65
N TRP A 19 7.47 -10.53 -4.93
CA TRP A 19 7.03 -11.48 -3.93
C TRP A 19 8.20 -12.37 -3.50
N GLY A 20 8.32 -12.61 -2.20
CA GLY A 20 9.45 -13.34 -1.57
C GLY A 20 10.65 -12.45 -1.22
N MET A 21 10.74 -11.21 -1.70
CA MET A 21 11.88 -10.31 -1.42
C MET A 21 11.91 -9.78 0.03
N SER A 22 10.93 -10.11 0.86
CA SER A 22 10.99 -9.81 2.30
C SER A 22 12.25 -10.36 2.96
N ARG A 23 12.74 -11.52 2.50
CA ARG A 23 13.97 -12.15 3.00
C ARG A 23 15.21 -11.32 2.70
N ASP A 24 15.35 -10.85 1.47
CA ASP A 24 16.48 -10.02 1.03
C ASP A 24 16.44 -8.64 1.69
N ALA A 25 15.25 -8.03 1.77
CA ALA A 25 15.07 -6.75 2.45
C ALA A 25 15.45 -6.83 3.93
N CYS A 26 15.00 -7.87 4.63
CA CYS A 26 15.38 -8.10 6.02
C CYS A 26 16.88 -8.38 6.19
N ALA A 27 17.49 -9.16 5.28
CA ALA A 27 18.92 -9.41 5.32
C ALA A 27 19.77 -8.13 5.21
N LEU A 28 19.34 -7.18 4.35
CA LEU A 28 19.98 -5.85 4.25
C LEU A 28 19.82 -5.04 5.55
N ILE A 29 18.62 -5.06 6.14
CA ILE A 29 18.36 -4.38 7.43
C ILE A 29 19.21 -5.01 8.54
N GLU A 30 19.24 -6.32 8.65
CA GLU A 30 19.98 -7.07 9.66
C GLU A 30 21.49 -6.83 9.53
N LYS A 31 22.01 -6.76 8.29
CA LYS A 31 23.40 -6.38 8.01
C LYS A 31 23.71 -4.98 8.53
N ALA A 32 22.88 -3.98 8.19
CA ALA A 32 23.07 -2.60 8.65
C ALA A 32 23.03 -2.54 10.20
N ARG A 33 22.11 -3.27 10.83
CA ARG A 33 22.03 -3.36 12.30
C ARG A 33 23.30 -4.00 12.92
N ALA A 34 23.83 -5.04 12.29
CA ALA A 34 25.09 -5.67 12.73
C ALA A 34 26.30 -4.72 12.59
N GLU A 35 26.26 -3.80 11.65
CA GLU A 35 27.26 -2.72 11.47
C GLU A 35 27.04 -1.52 12.40
N GLY A 36 26.05 -1.61 13.32
CA GLY A 36 25.78 -0.59 14.33
C GLY A 36 24.81 0.52 13.90
N VAL A 37 24.15 0.41 12.75
CA VAL A 37 23.11 1.34 12.33
C VAL A 37 21.76 0.92 12.93
N PRO A 38 21.09 1.73 13.78
CA PRO A 38 19.81 1.38 14.38
C PRO A 38 18.70 1.50 13.34
N VAL A 39 18.44 0.42 12.58
CA VAL A 39 17.35 0.36 11.61
C VAL A 39 16.16 -0.37 12.21
N THR A 40 14.99 0.23 12.12
CA THR A 40 13.69 -0.33 12.49
C THR A 40 12.69 -0.15 11.36
N ALA A 41 11.56 -0.84 11.42
CA ALA A 41 10.49 -0.68 10.43
C ALA A 41 9.11 -0.84 11.08
N ASP A 42 8.06 -0.50 10.33
CA ASP A 42 6.68 -0.86 10.66
C ASP A 42 5.96 -1.53 9.49
N GLN A 43 4.87 -2.24 9.77
CA GLN A 43 4.09 -3.01 8.82
C GLN A 43 2.61 -3.00 9.20
N TYR A 44 1.73 -2.93 8.20
CA TYR A 44 0.31 -3.27 8.33
C TYR A 44 0.00 -4.67 7.73
N PRO A 45 -0.99 -5.40 8.29
CA PRO A 45 -1.21 -6.83 7.99
C PRO A 45 -2.20 -7.04 6.83
N TYR A 46 -2.01 -6.40 5.69
CA TYR A 46 -2.90 -6.52 4.53
C TYR A 46 -2.11 -6.71 3.24
N ILE A 47 -2.62 -7.56 2.36
CA ILE A 47 -2.02 -7.81 1.03
C ILE A 47 -2.44 -6.77 -0.02
N SER A 48 -3.20 -5.76 0.37
CA SER A 48 -3.59 -4.63 -0.47
C SER A 48 -2.89 -3.34 -0.06
N SER A 49 -2.59 -2.47 -1.02
CA SER A 49 -1.93 -1.20 -0.83
C SER A 49 -2.48 -0.12 -1.76
N GLY A 50 -2.05 1.10 -1.55
CA GLY A 50 -2.33 2.26 -2.38
C GLY A 50 -2.57 3.50 -1.52
N PRO A 51 -2.15 4.69 -1.98
CA PRO A 51 -2.53 5.95 -1.34
C PRO A 51 -4.05 6.01 -1.28
N ASP A 52 -4.61 6.22 -0.11
CA ASP A 52 -6.05 6.21 0.12
C ASP A 52 -6.79 4.96 -0.40
N GLY A 53 -6.07 3.84 -0.60
CA GLY A 53 -6.62 2.62 -1.18
C GLY A 53 -6.84 2.67 -2.69
N ASN A 54 -6.24 3.63 -3.41
CA ASN A 54 -6.33 3.73 -4.87
C ASN A 54 -5.04 3.30 -5.56
N THR A 55 -5.14 2.30 -6.43
CA THR A 55 -4.07 1.90 -7.35
C THR A 55 -4.19 2.70 -8.63
N GLN A 56 -3.19 3.52 -8.94
CA GLN A 56 -3.15 4.29 -10.18
C GLN A 56 -2.59 3.43 -11.31
N LEU A 57 -3.38 3.20 -12.35
CA LEU A 57 -2.96 2.55 -13.59
C LEU A 57 -2.36 3.56 -14.59
N PHE A 58 -2.92 4.77 -14.62
CA PHE A 58 -2.41 5.87 -15.44
C PHE A 58 -1.55 6.77 -14.56
N LYS A 59 -0.23 6.61 -14.67
CA LYS A 59 0.74 7.37 -13.88
C LYS A 59 1.19 8.58 -14.69
N TRP A 60 0.83 9.79 -14.26
CA TRP A 60 1.25 11.02 -14.95
C TRP A 60 2.73 11.35 -14.78
N GLN A 61 3.33 11.00 -13.64
CA GLN A 61 4.70 11.38 -13.31
C GLN A 61 5.74 10.93 -14.35
N PRO A 62 5.74 9.68 -14.88
CA PRO A 62 6.67 9.27 -15.93
C PRO A 62 6.45 10.02 -17.24
N TYR A 63 5.20 10.40 -17.55
CA TYR A 63 4.82 10.98 -18.84
C TYR A 63 4.96 12.48 -18.89
N LEU A 64 4.63 13.18 -17.81
CA LEU A 64 4.60 14.63 -17.72
C LEU A 64 5.74 15.20 -16.87
N ARG A 65 6.50 14.33 -16.17
CA ARG A 65 7.56 14.70 -15.23
C ARG A 65 7.12 15.67 -14.13
N GLU A 66 5.86 15.56 -13.75
CA GLU A 66 5.24 16.39 -12.72
C GLU A 66 4.81 15.55 -11.52
N SER A 67 4.89 16.12 -10.34
CA SER A 67 4.40 15.51 -9.11
C SER A 67 3.49 16.51 -8.38
N ILE A 68 2.43 15.99 -7.77
CA ILE A 68 1.56 16.79 -6.93
C ILE A 68 1.91 16.44 -5.47
N PRO A 69 2.32 17.43 -4.66
CA PRO A 69 2.63 17.19 -3.25
C PRO A 69 1.47 16.53 -2.51
N PHE A 70 1.81 15.70 -1.52
CA PHE A 70 0.82 15.16 -0.61
C PHE A 70 0.27 16.29 0.26
N GLY A 71 -1.07 16.41 0.38
CA GLY A 71 -1.72 17.50 1.13
C GLY A 71 -1.94 18.79 0.35
N ASP A 72 -1.67 18.80 -0.96
CA ASP A 72 -2.01 19.94 -1.82
C ASP A 72 -3.55 20.17 -1.83
N GLU A 73 -3.98 21.36 -1.47
CA GLU A 73 -5.41 21.71 -1.34
C GLU A 73 -6.16 21.59 -2.68
N ASP A 74 -5.47 21.88 -3.80
CA ASP A 74 -6.01 21.79 -5.16
C ASP A 74 -5.74 20.45 -5.84
N ARG A 75 -5.30 19.45 -5.09
CA ARG A 75 -4.86 18.16 -5.63
C ARG A 75 -5.85 17.54 -6.63
N SER A 76 -7.16 17.58 -6.33
CA SER A 76 -8.17 16.98 -7.19
C SER A 76 -8.29 17.71 -8.54
N ALA A 77 -8.18 19.03 -8.55
CA ALA A 77 -8.19 19.83 -9.77
C ALA A 77 -6.94 19.59 -10.62
N LYS A 78 -5.76 19.57 -9.98
CA LYS A 78 -4.48 19.26 -10.63
C LYS A 78 -4.44 17.85 -11.23
N VAL A 79 -4.99 16.86 -10.53
CA VAL A 79 -5.10 15.49 -11.07
C VAL A 79 -5.97 15.47 -12.32
N ARG A 80 -7.11 16.17 -12.33
CA ARG A 80 -7.96 16.26 -13.53
C ARG A 80 -7.22 16.90 -14.70
N GLU A 81 -6.55 18.03 -14.47
CA GLU A 81 -5.73 18.68 -15.50
C GLU A 81 -4.67 17.76 -16.08
N LEU A 82 -3.95 17.01 -15.23
CA LEU A 82 -2.95 16.03 -15.69
C LEU A 82 -3.57 14.90 -16.53
N LYS A 83 -4.75 14.41 -16.14
CA LYS A 83 -5.50 13.42 -16.93
C LYS A 83 -5.90 13.99 -18.30
N ASP A 84 -6.38 15.22 -18.35
CA ASP A 84 -6.76 15.90 -19.60
C ASP A 84 -5.57 16.04 -20.54
N ARG A 85 -4.41 16.42 -20.02
CA ARG A 85 -3.16 16.53 -20.78
C ARG A 85 -2.64 15.19 -21.30
N ILE A 86 -2.80 14.12 -20.52
CA ILE A 86 -2.46 12.75 -20.99
C ILE A 86 -3.39 12.37 -22.14
N ARG A 87 -4.71 12.58 -22.01
CA ARG A 87 -5.68 12.30 -23.06
C ARG A 87 -5.35 13.05 -24.35
N ALA A 88 -5.19 14.37 -24.26
CA ALA A 88 -4.86 15.21 -25.42
C ALA A 88 -3.60 14.72 -26.13
N ARG A 89 -2.54 14.39 -25.37
CA ARG A 89 -1.31 13.85 -25.96
C ARG A 89 -1.49 12.47 -26.59
N MET A 90 -2.33 11.63 -26.03
CA MET A 90 -2.65 10.31 -26.64
C MET A 90 -3.42 10.44 -27.94
N ASP A 91 -4.29 11.46 -28.05
CA ASP A 91 -5.06 11.74 -29.26
C ASP A 91 -4.17 12.30 -30.39
N GLU A 92 -3.11 13.03 -30.04
CA GLU A 92 -2.17 13.64 -30.98
C GLU A 92 -0.99 12.71 -31.38
N ASP A 93 -0.59 11.79 -30.50
CA ASP A 93 0.61 10.96 -30.64
C ASP A 93 0.27 9.47 -30.44
N ALA A 94 0.06 8.75 -31.54
CA ALA A 94 -0.25 7.33 -31.52
C ALA A 94 0.87 6.47 -30.89
N THR A 95 2.13 6.90 -31.00
CA THR A 95 3.26 6.20 -30.35
C THR A 95 3.19 6.33 -28.83
N PHE A 96 2.89 7.52 -28.36
CA PHE A 96 2.67 7.76 -26.95
C PHE A 96 1.45 6.99 -26.43
N ALA A 97 0.32 6.99 -27.15
CA ALA A 97 -0.87 6.22 -26.81
C ALA A 97 -0.56 4.72 -26.67
N SER A 98 0.18 4.14 -27.63
CA SER A 98 0.62 2.75 -27.56
C SER A 98 1.54 2.46 -26.38
N GLN A 99 2.40 3.40 -26.01
CA GLN A 99 3.26 3.25 -24.83
C GLN A 99 2.43 3.26 -23.55
N VAL A 100 1.47 4.17 -23.40
CA VAL A 100 0.57 4.24 -22.24
C VAL A 100 -0.22 2.94 -22.10
N GLU A 101 -0.74 2.40 -23.21
CA GLU A 101 -1.46 1.12 -23.17
C GLU A 101 -0.57 -0.03 -22.66
N LYS A 102 0.66 -0.15 -23.17
CA LYS A 102 1.63 -1.16 -22.70
C LYS A 102 1.94 -1.01 -21.21
N ASP A 103 2.11 0.22 -20.74
CA ASP A 103 2.41 0.50 -19.34
C ASP A 103 1.24 0.16 -18.42
N VAL A 104 -0.01 0.40 -18.87
CA VAL A 104 -1.21 -0.01 -18.15
C VAL A 104 -1.30 -1.54 -18.05
N TYR A 105 -1.09 -2.27 -19.14
CA TYR A 105 -1.05 -3.73 -19.09
C TYR A 105 0.08 -4.25 -18.20
N HIS A 106 1.26 -3.65 -18.28
CA HIS A 106 2.38 -3.99 -17.40
C HIS A 106 2.01 -3.78 -15.92
N GLU A 107 1.39 -2.65 -15.57
CA GLU A 107 0.95 -2.36 -14.20
C GLU A 107 -0.11 -3.35 -13.71
N ILE A 108 -1.08 -3.71 -14.56
CA ILE A 108 -2.09 -4.72 -14.23
C ILE A 108 -1.42 -6.05 -13.89
N LEU A 109 -0.49 -6.53 -14.74
CA LEU A 109 0.24 -7.77 -14.51
C LEU A 109 1.15 -7.69 -13.27
N ALA A 110 1.90 -6.61 -13.12
CA ALA A 110 2.77 -6.39 -11.98
C ALA A 110 2.00 -6.39 -10.64
N ARG A 111 0.74 -5.97 -10.64
CA ARG A 111 -0.14 -5.98 -9.46
C ARG A 111 -0.86 -7.31 -9.21
N GLY A 112 -0.61 -8.33 -10.02
CA GLY A 112 -1.16 -9.67 -9.84
C GLY A 112 -2.31 -10.02 -10.78
N GLY A 113 -2.58 -9.18 -11.77
CA GLY A 113 -3.64 -9.37 -12.76
C GLY A 113 -4.93 -8.62 -12.45
N ALA A 114 -5.80 -8.57 -13.45
CA ALA A 114 -7.06 -7.83 -13.38
C ALA A 114 -8.05 -8.41 -12.36
N ASP A 115 -7.96 -9.71 -12.08
CA ASP A 115 -8.78 -10.40 -11.06
C ASP A 115 -8.44 -9.99 -9.62
N ARG A 116 -7.28 -9.37 -9.41
CA ARG A 116 -6.83 -8.87 -8.11
C ARG A 116 -6.98 -7.36 -7.95
N MET A 117 -7.66 -6.71 -8.87
CA MET A 117 -7.95 -5.28 -8.89
C MET A 117 -9.44 -5.04 -8.73
N PHE A 118 -9.87 -4.55 -7.56
CA PHE A 118 -11.26 -4.33 -7.22
C PHE A 118 -11.61 -2.86 -7.29
N ILE A 119 -12.77 -2.54 -7.90
CA ILE A 119 -13.35 -1.20 -7.84
C ILE A 119 -13.80 -0.95 -6.39
N SER A 120 -13.15 -0.01 -5.70
CA SER A 120 -13.38 0.25 -4.28
C SER A 120 -14.29 1.44 -4.01
N GLU A 121 -14.32 2.41 -4.92
CA GLU A 121 -15.20 3.58 -4.88
C GLU A 121 -15.52 4.02 -6.30
N TYR A 122 -16.80 4.28 -6.59
CA TYR A 122 -17.24 4.86 -7.86
C TYR A 122 -18.67 5.40 -7.72
N ASP A 123 -18.78 6.69 -7.38
CA ASP A 123 -20.06 7.33 -7.04
C ASP A 123 -21.03 7.38 -8.22
N GLU A 124 -20.51 7.56 -9.44
CA GLU A 124 -21.33 7.62 -10.66
C GLU A 124 -21.98 6.26 -11.00
N ARG A 125 -21.36 5.16 -10.57
CA ARG A 125 -21.85 3.80 -10.84
C ARG A 125 -21.59 2.84 -9.66
N PRO A 126 -22.35 2.97 -8.57
CA PRO A 126 -22.19 2.15 -7.38
C PRO A 126 -22.29 0.63 -7.64
N ALA A 127 -23.00 0.21 -8.69
CA ALA A 127 -23.12 -1.19 -9.09
C ALA A 127 -21.80 -1.83 -9.55
N TYR A 128 -20.76 -1.03 -9.81
CA TYR A 128 -19.43 -1.53 -10.16
C TYR A 128 -18.55 -1.79 -8.94
N ILE A 129 -18.91 -1.21 -7.79
CA ILE A 129 -18.16 -1.40 -6.54
C ILE A 129 -18.16 -2.87 -6.14
N GLY A 130 -16.97 -3.39 -5.80
CA GLY A 130 -16.74 -4.79 -5.44
C GLY A 130 -16.45 -5.72 -6.62
N LYS A 131 -16.70 -5.29 -7.87
CA LYS A 131 -16.27 -6.05 -9.05
C LYS A 131 -14.77 -5.90 -9.28
N THR A 132 -14.17 -6.92 -9.89
CA THR A 132 -12.80 -6.85 -10.37
C THR A 132 -12.72 -6.09 -11.69
N LEU A 133 -11.52 -5.66 -12.04
CA LEU A 133 -11.26 -5.06 -13.36
C LEU A 133 -11.57 -6.06 -14.49
N ALA A 134 -11.29 -7.35 -14.29
CA ALA A 134 -11.59 -8.42 -15.25
C ALA A 134 -13.10 -8.59 -15.43
N GLU A 135 -13.86 -8.77 -14.33
CA GLU A 135 -15.32 -8.89 -14.38
C GLU A 135 -15.98 -7.67 -15.04
N LEU A 136 -15.43 -6.48 -14.81
CA LEU A 136 -15.99 -5.28 -15.41
C LEU A 136 -15.65 -5.17 -16.89
N ALA A 137 -14.47 -5.59 -17.32
CA ALA A 137 -14.10 -5.65 -18.73
C ALA A 137 -15.02 -6.62 -19.51
N GLU A 138 -15.28 -7.79 -18.94
CA GLU A 138 -16.24 -8.75 -19.49
C GLU A 138 -17.66 -8.19 -19.56
N LEU A 139 -18.14 -7.57 -18.46
CA LEU A 139 -19.48 -6.96 -18.42
C LEU A 139 -19.67 -5.85 -19.47
N ARG A 140 -18.61 -5.12 -19.80
CA ARG A 140 -18.63 -4.01 -20.76
C ARG A 140 -18.32 -4.44 -22.20
N ASP A 141 -17.94 -5.71 -22.39
CA ASP A 141 -17.43 -6.25 -23.67
C ASP A 141 -16.27 -5.40 -24.23
N GLU A 142 -15.32 -5.06 -23.34
CA GLU A 142 -14.18 -4.20 -23.64
C GLU A 142 -12.85 -4.85 -23.23
N SER A 143 -11.75 -4.34 -23.80
CA SER A 143 -10.42 -4.74 -23.32
C SER A 143 -10.16 -4.25 -21.89
N LEU A 144 -9.22 -4.91 -21.18
CA LEU A 144 -8.78 -4.47 -19.85
C LEU A 144 -8.27 -3.01 -19.87
N TYR A 145 -7.57 -2.64 -20.96
CA TYR A 145 -7.09 -1.26 -21.14
C TYR A 145 -8.24 -0.26 -21.31
N ALA A 146 -9.22 -0.55 -22.17
CA ALA A 146 -10.37 0.31 -22.40
C ALA A 146 -11.17 0.51 -21.09
N THR A 147 -11.39 -0.57 -20.35
CA THR A 147 -12.07 -0.52 -19.04
C THR A 147 -11.26 0.26 -18.00
N ALA A 148 -9.94 0.08 -17.95
CA ALA A 148 -9.07 0.84 -17.06
C ALA A 148 -9.06 2.34 -17.41
N ARG A 149 -9.02 2.66 -18.71
CA ARG A 149 -9.11 4.03 -19.22
C ARG A 149 -10.43 4.67 -18.80
N TYR A 150 -11.54 3.99 -19.06
CA TYR A 150 -12.86 4.44 -18.63
C TYR A 150 -12.90 4.75 -17.13
N LEU A 151 -12.43 3.83 -16.29
CA LEU A 151 -12.50 3.98 -14.84
C LEU A 151 -11.63 5.11 -14.30
N GLN A 152 -10.39 5.25 -14.79
CA GLN A 152 -9.40 6.10 -14.12
C GLN A 152 -8.96 7.32 -14.94
N LEU A 153 -9.03 7.27 -16.25
CA LEU A 153 -8.65 8.41 -17.09
C LEU A 153 -9.88 9.25 -17.43
N ASP A 154 -10.98 8.62 -17.84
CA ASP A 154 -12.20 9.31 -18.24
C ASP A 154 -13.12 9.62 -17.05
N HIS A 155 -13.03 8.85 -15.98
CA HIS A 155 -13.77 8.99 -14.73
C HIS A 155 -12.83 8.94 -13.51
N ASP A 156 -13.39 9.02 -12.29
CA ASP A 156 -12.65 9.08 -11.03
C ASP A 156 -12.89 7.84 -10.14
N ALA A 157 -13.07 6.66 -10.77
CA ALA A 157 -13.20 5.42 -10.01
C ALA A 157 -11.90 5.07 -9.28
N ARG A 158 -12.03 4.55 -8.07
CA ARG A 158 -10.90 4.05 -7.28
C ARG A 158 -10.75 2.56 -7.42
N ILE A 159 -9.53 2.11 -7.64
CA ILE A 159 -9.17 0.69 -7.75
C ILE A 159 -8.25 0.32 -6.60
N ARG A 160 -8.58 -0.76 -5.89
CA ARG A 160 -7.72 -1.37 -4.89
C ARG A 160 -7.09 -2.64 -5.44
N SER A 161 -5.76 -2.71 -5.48
CA SER A 161 -5.05 -3.93 -5.87
C SER A 161 -4.61 -4.74 -4.66
N TYR A 162 -4.71 -6.06 -4.78
CA TYR A 162 -4.18 -7.03 -3.83
C TYR A 162 -2.83 -7.53 -4.33
N SER A 163 -1.82 -6.66 -4.25
CA SER A 163 -0.53 -6.77 -4.91
C SER A 163 0.60 -7.31 -4.03
N MET A 164 0.31 -7.73 -2.81
CA MET A 164 1.29 -8.28 -1.89
C MET A 164 1.03 -9.77 -1.62
N SER A 165 2.04 -10.46 -1.08
CA SER A 165 2.01 -11.85 -0.66
C SER A 165 1.81 -11.96 0.85
N GLU A 166 0.98 -12.92 1.29
CA GLU A 166 0.85 -13.27 2.72
C GLU A 166 2.18 -13.81 3.27
N GLU A 167 2.95 -14.54 2.48
CA GLU A 167 4.26 -15.07 2.91
C GLU A 167 5.22 -13.93 3.31
N ASP A 168 5.25 -12.85 2.54
CA ASP A 168 6.06 -11.67 2.86
C ASP A 168 5.57 -10.98 4.14
N ILE A 169 4.23 -10.89 4.33
CA ILE A 169 3.66 -10.34 5.57
C ILE A 169 4.08 -11.19 6.75
N HIS A 170 3.97 -12.52 6.68
CA HIS A 170 4.40 -13.44 7.73
C HIS A 170 5.88 -13.23 8.06
N TYR A 171 6.72 -13.17 7.03
CA TYR A 171 8.15 -13.01 7.22
C TYR A 171 8.50 -11.71 7.95
N TYR A 172 7.93 -10.58 7.55
CA TYR A 172 8.13 -9.30 8.23
C TYR A 172 7.58 -9.32 9.66
N LEU A 173 6.40 -9.94 9.90
CA LEU A 173 5.81 -10.02 11.24
C LEU A 173 6.71 -10.74 12.24
N THR A 174 7.51 -11.70 11.83
CA THR A 174 8.41 -12.45 12.72
C THR A 174 9.68 -11.68 13.08
N ARG A 175 9.97 -10.51 12.49
CA ARG A 175 11.17 -9.73 12.81
C ARG A 175 10.97 -8.90 14.08
N ASP A 176 11.94 -8.90 14.98
CA ASP A 176 11.87 -8.27 16.31
C ASP A 176 12.03 -6.75 16.28
N TYR A 177 12.52 -6.21 15.16
CA TYR A 177 12.72 -4.77 14.90
C TYR A 177 11.62 -4.15 14.02
N ILE A 178 10.60 -4.92 13.64
CA ILE A 178 9.44 -4.41 12.87
C ILE A 178 8.23 -4.30 13.78
N THR A 179 7.62 -3.12 13.88
CA THR A 179 6.41 -2.88 14.66
C THR A 179 5.15 -3.15 13.84
N VAL A 180 4.00 -3.24 14.51
CA VAL A 180 2.69 -3.19 13.87
C VAL A 180 2.24 -1.74 13.79
N ALA A 181 1.83 -1.29 12.60
CA ALA A 181 1.28 0.04 12.35
C ALA A 181 0.06 -0.05 11.44
N THR A 182 -0.77 0.99 11.45
CA THR A 182 -1.99 1.01 10.63
C THR A 182 -1.75 1.59 9.25
N ASP A 183 -0.85 2.56 9.11
CA ASP A 183 -0.72 3.40 7.91
C ASP A 183 -2.09 3.94 7.44
N GLY A 184 -3.00 4.16 8.40
CA GLY A 184 -4.39 4.55 8.19
C GLY A 184 -4.59 6.07 8.32
N PHE A 185 -5.50 6.61 7.51
CA PHE A 185 -5.83 8.04 7.54
C PHE A 185 -7.14 8.36 8.29
N GLY A 186 -7.71 7.39 8.99
CA GLY A 186 -8.90 7.60 9.84
C GLY A 186 -10.21 7.88 9.09
N LEU A 187 -10.24 7.80 7.76
CA LEU A 187 -11.44 8.08 6.97
C LEU A 187 -12.27 6.81 6.77
N PRO A 188 -13.60 6.85 7.06
CA PRO A 188 -14.50 5.73 6.83
C PRO A 188 -14.51 5.25 5.36
N GLY A 189 -14.71 3.95 5.15
CA GLY A 189 -14.94 3.36 3.83
C GLY A 189 -13.69 3.11 2.99
N ARG A 190 -12.52 3.64 3.37
CA ARG A 190 -11.29 3.49 2.59
C ARG A 190 -10.59 2.15 2.86
N HIS A 191 -9.32 2.12 3.18
CA HIS A 191 -8.63 0.86 3.44
C HIS A 191 -8.95 0.33 4.84
N PRO A 192 -9.27 -0.98 5.04
CA PRO A 192 -9.62 -1.54 6.35
C PRO A 192 -8.49 -1.43 7.40
N ARG A 193 -7.26 -1.17 6.98
CA ARG A 193 -6.10 -1.01 7.86
C ARG A 193 -6.27 0.07 8.92
N SER A 194 -7.06 1.12 8.64
CA SER A 194 -7.31 2.21 9.58
C SER A 194 -7.96 1.73 10.89
N TYR A 195 -8.77 0.68 10.83
CA TYR A 195 -9.54 0.19 11.97
C TYR A 195 -9.22 -1.26 12.35
N GLY A 196 -8.85 -2.07 11.36
CA GLY A 196 -8.73 -3.52 11.50
C GLY A 196 -7.32 -4.05 11.70
N THR A 197 -6.28 -3.22 11.69
CA THR A 197 -4.89 -3.68 11.76
C THR A 197 -4.62 -4.54 13.00
N TYR A 198 -4.81 -4.00 14.18
CA TYR A 198 -4.51 -4.71 15.43
C TYR A 198 -5.43 -5.91 15.67
N PRO A 199 -6.77 -5.79 15.49
CA PRO A 199 -7.66 -6.94 15.57
C PRO A 199 -7.32 -8.04 14.56
N ARG A 200 -6.91 -7.68 13.33
CA ARG A 200 -6.50 -8.65 12.32
C ARG A 200 -5.21 -9.37 12.71
N VAL A 201 -4.18 -8.66 13.20
CA VAL A 201 -2.95 -9.32 13.67
C VAL A 201 -3.27 -10.28 14.81
N MET A 202 -4.05 -9.83 15.79
CA MET A 202 -4.47 -10.67 16.92
C MET A 202 -5.21 -11.92 16.45
N ARG A 203 -6.26 -11.75 15.64
CA ARG A 203 -7.11 -12.87 15.24
C ARG A 203 -6.38 -13.80 14.29
N LYS A 204 -5.88 -13.28 13.17
CA LYS A 204 -5.34 -14.09 12.09
C LYS A 204 -3.95 -14.65 12.45
N TYR A 205 -2.99 -13.79 12.83
CA TYR A 205 -1.60 -14.20 12.91
C TYR A 205 -1.15 -14.65 14.31
N VAL A 206 -1.93 -14.34 15.36
CA VAL A 206 -1.64 -14.85 16.71
C VAL A 206 -2.51 -16.06 17.03
N LEU A 207 -3.85 -15.97 16.82
CA LEU A 207 -4.78 -17.00 17.31
C LEU A 207 -5.05 -18.11 16.27
N ASP A 208 -5.21 -17.77 14.99
CA ASP A 208 -5.62 -18.74 13.98
C ASP A 208 -4.41 -19.41 13.31
N GLU A 209 -3.40 -18.65 12.90
CA GLU A 209 -2.24 -19.13 12.14
C GLU A 209 -0.97 -19.31 13.01
N GLU A 210 -0.97 -18.81 14.24
CA GLU A 210 0.15 -18.92 15.20
C GLU A 210 1.51 -18.47 14.62
N VAL A 211 1.50 -17.48 13.69
CA VAL A 211 2.71 -16.93 13.07
C VAL A 211 3.63 -16.26 14.10
N ILE A 212 3.00 -15.56 15.07
CA ILE A 212 3.69 -14.94 16.19
C ILE A 212 2.93 -15.17 17.50
N THR A 213 3.64 -15.15 18.62
CA THR A 213 3.03 -15.32 19.95
C THR A 213 2.33 -14.05 20.42
N LEU A 214 1.34 -14.17 21.31
CA LEU A 214 0.64 -13.03 21.93
C LEU A 214 1.61 -12.06 22.64
N PRO A 215 2.56 -12.49 23.48
CA PRO A 215 3.52 -11.56 24.08
C PRO A 215 4.38 -10.82 23.06
N PHE A 216 4.75 -11.48 21.95
CA PHE A 216 5.51 -10.83 20.88
C PHE A 216 4.67 -9.79 20.14
N PHE A 217 3.41 -10.09 19.86
CA PHE A 217 2.46 -9.11 19.29
C PHE A 217 2.26 -7.90 20.20
N ILE A 218 2.05 -8.11 21.51
CA ILE A 218 1.92 -7.02 22.49
C ILE A 218 3.17 -6.14 22.45
N ARG A 219 4.37 -6.73 22.53
CA ARG A 219 5.62 -5.97 22.43
C ARG A 219 5.70 -5.13 21.15
N LYS A 220 5.39 -5.72 19.99
CA LYS A 220 5.41 -5.04 18.67
C LYS A 220 4.40 -3.89 18.56
N SER A 221 3.37 -3.89 19.39
CA SER A 221 2.28 -2.92 19.37
C SER A 221 2.37 -1.87 20.49
N THR A 222 3.27 -2.05 21.46
CA THR A 222 3.36 -1.20 22.66
C THR A 222 4.80 -0.75 22.96
N SER A 223 5.60 -1.58 23.64
CA SER A 223 6.92 -1.20 24.12
C SER A 223 7.95 -0.99 22.99
N LEU A 224 7.86 -1.72 21.89
CA LEU A 224 8.76 -1.52 20.75
C LEU A 224 8.53 -0.17 20.06
N PRO A 225 7.30 0.23 19.65
CA PRO A 225 7.08 1.57 19.11
C PRO A 225 7.39 2.67 20.10
N ALA A 226 7.09 2.50 21.40
CA ALA A 226 7.47 3.48 22.42
C ALA A 226 8.99 3.70 22.47
N ALA A 227 9.77 2.62 22.43
CA ALA A 227 11.24 2.71 22.41
C ALA A 227 11.78 3.38 21.13
N ILE A 228 11.17 3.09 19.94
CA ILE A 228 11.54 3.73 18.67
C ILE A 228 11.29 5.23 18.71
N MET A 229 10.17 5.65 19.32
CA MET A 229 9.80 7.07 19.48
C MET A 229 10.56 7.78 20.61
N GLY A 230 11.38 7.06 21.36
CA GLY A 230 12.09 7.63 22.51
C GLY A 230 11.19 7.96 23.71
N TRP A 231 10.04 7.28 23.84
CA TRP A 231 9.14 7.47 24.98
C TRP A 231 9.53 6.51 26.11
N ASP A 232 9.83 7.05 27.27
CA ASP A 232 10.32 6.31 28.45
C ASP A 232 9.26 6.11 29.53
N ASP A 233 8.06 6.70 29.34
CA ASP A 233 6.95 6.71 30.30
C ASP A 233 5.71 5.89 29.85
N ARG A 234 5.81 5.08 28.80
CA ARG A 234 4.68 4.29 28.26
C ARG A 234 5.12 3.01 27.54
N GLY A 235 4.16 2.26 27.03
CA GLY A 235 4.39 0.98 26.33
C GLY A 235 4.61 -0.22 27.27
N TRP A 236 4.55 -0.02 28.59
CA TRP A 236 4.64 -1.05 29.61
C TRP A 236 3.61 -0.82 30.72
N ILE A 237 3.07 -1.90 31.28
CA ILE A 237 2.30 -1.82 32.55
C ILE A 237 3.30 -1.72 33.68
N LYS A 238 3.59 -0.51 34.14
CA LYS A 238 4.56 -0.22 35.20
C LYS A 238 4.08 0.95 36.03
N LYS A 239 4.45 0.94 37.35
CA LYS A 239 4.14 2.05 38.22
C LYS A 239 4.70 3.36 37.66
N ASP A 240 3.90 4.43 37.74
CA ASP A 240 4.22 5.80 37.31
C ASP A 240 4.32 5.94 35.75
N TYR A 241 3.97 4.92 34.99
CA TYR A 241 3.83 4.99 33.53
C TYR A 241 2.41 5.44 33.15
N ARG A 242 2.29 6.08 32.00
CA ARG A 242 0.99 6.49 31.43
C ARG A 242 0.22 5.25 30.98
N ALA A 243 -1.07 5.26 31.28
CA ALA A 243 -2.02 4.22 30.87
C ALA A 243 -2.69 4.65 29.56
N ASP A 244 -2.00 4.44 28.45
CA ASP A 244 -2.50 4.77 27.10
C ASP A 244 -3.14 3.54 26.43
#